data_0302139028fe9d6d7c90d42ff1f4c96d
#
_entry.id   0302139028fe9d6d7c90d42ff1f4c96d
#
_cell.length_a   1.000
_cell.length_b   1.000
_cell.length_c   1.000
_cell.angle_alpha   90.00
_cell.angle_beta   90.00
_cell.angle_gamma   90.00
#
_symmetry.space_group_name_H-M   'P 1'
#
loop_
_entity.id
_entity.type
_entity.pdbx_description
1 polymer ?
#
loop_
_entity_poly.entity_id
_entity_poly.type
_entity_poly.pdbx_seq_one_letter_code
_entity_poly.pdbx_strand_id
1 'polypeptide(L)'
;MAANAFPDDPDAVARKRQRPISPSLRTPHRSWRRNPADKIERQMHETGYELWGFATYRTTYESDDDWSEFLRRLEAQMARTFDRYNGRDILNAFRWTIFSDRNLYDGADTATIRAHFRHWSEQAAQQERSPQPLRAPTWEKDAPSRRTGVSARYQFCIQVDKKSLSSIVHEVPSPPPADASTTGWVKLINKYWIPIQDDPRRRPGWERGNTYEPIEGVTERDVGWVKVPYRDVMLEYYYGEEGLNQWRSDYRRPPEVAGLVLQRI
;
A
#
# COMPACT_ATOMS: atom_id res chain seq x y z
N MET A 1 -16.32 12.98 -12.14
CA MET A 1 -16.31 13.05 -10.66
C MET A 1 -16.47 11.63 -10.16
N ALA A 2 -15.38 10.95 -9.83
CA ALA A 2 -15.47 9.63 -9.21
C ALA A 2 -15.90 9.84 -7.76
N ALA A 3 -17.10 9.39 -7.42
CA ALA A 3 -17.56 9.36 -6.05
C ALA A 3 -16.63 8.44 -5.26
N ASN A 4 -16.08 8.94 -4.14
CA ASN A 4 -15.45 8.10 -3.16
C ASN A 4 -16.45 6.99 -2.80
N ALA A 5 -16.09 5.73 -3.00
CA ALA A 5 -16.97 4.59 -2.75
C ALA A 5 -17.39 4.45 -1.27
N PHE A 6 -16.75 5.21 -0.40
CA PHE A 6 -17.14 5.35 0.99
C PHE A 6 -17.48 6.82 1.26
N PRO A 7 -18.71 7.12 1.68
CA PRO A 7 -19.11 8.49 1.93
C PRO A 7 -18.18 9.15 2.92
N ASP A 8 -17.72 10.37 2.60
CA ASP A 8 -17.05 11.27 3.52
C ASP A 8 -18.08 11.71 4.58
N ASP A 9 -18.33 10.83 5.56
CA ASP A 9 -19.07 11.20 6.75
C ASP A 9 -18.05 11.67 7.81
N PRO A 10 -17.88 12.99 7.99
CA PRO A 10 -16.97 13.53 9.01
C PRO A 10 -17.34 13.06 10.44
N ASP A 11 -18.61 12.71 10.66
CA ASP A 11 -19.07 12.14 11.93
C ASP A 11 -18.69 10.67 12.09
N ALA A 12 -18.40 9.93 11.01
CA ALA A 12 -17.90 8.56 11.11
C ALA A 12 -16.50 8.52 11.72
N VAL A 13 -15.65 9.50 11.38
CA VAL A 13 -14.31 9.66 11.97
C VAL A 13 -14.43 10.06 13.45
N ALA A 14 -15.37 10.95 13.79
CA ALA A 14 -15.58 11.38 15.16
C ALA A 14 -16.18 10.28 16.06
N ARG A 15 -17.11 9.48 15.55
CA ARG A 15 -17.72 8.36 16.28
C ARG A 15 -16.71 7.25 16.61
N LYS A 16 -15.61 7.15 15.86
CA LYS A 16 -14.56 6.15 16.06
C LYS A 16 -13.57 6.44 17.17
N ARG A 17 -13.39 7.71 17.53
CA ARG A 17 -12.55 8.08 18.68
C ARG A 17 -13.00 7.44 19.99
N GLN A 18 -14.18 6.79 20.01
CA GLN A 18 -14.82 6.31 21.23
C GLN A 18 -14.80 4.78 21.45
N ARG A 19 -14.40 3.96 20.48
CA ARG A 19 -14.45 2.49 20.63
C ARG A 19 -13.14 1.83 20.24
N PRO A 20 -12.29 1.45 21.20
CA PRO A 20 -11.21 0.51 20.92
C PRO A 20 -11.82 -0.83 20.52
N ILE A 21 -11.47 -1.31 19.34
CA ILE A 21 -11.91 -2.61 18.84
C ILE A 21 -10.97 -3.66 19.41
N SER A 22 -11.53 -4.69 20.03
CA SER A 22 -10.73 -5.80 20.53
C SER A 22 -10.45 -6.79 19.38
N PRO A 23 -9.19 -7.11 19.07
CA PRO A 23 -8.85 -8.15 18.10
C PRO A 23 -9.46 -9.51 18.42
N SER A 24 -9.71 -9.82 19.68
CA SER A 24 -10.38 -11.05 20.11
C SER A 24 -11.83 -11.16 19.62
N LEU A 25 -12.50 -10.03 19.41
CA LEU A 25 -13.84 -9.98 18.82
C LEU A 25 -13.80 -10.18 17.31
N ARG A 26 -12.71 -9.73 16.65
CA ARG A 26 -12.53 -9.81 15.20
C ARG A 26 -12.20 -11.23 14.76
N THR A 27 -11.34 -11.92 15.50
CA THR A 27 -10.88 -13.29 15.15
C THR A 27 -10.70 -14.17 16.37
N PRO A 28 -11.80 -14.67 16.98
CA PRO A 28 -11.74 -15.42 18.23
C PRO A 28 -10.89 -16.70 18.15
N HIS A 29 -10.63 -17.23 16.95
CA HIS A 29 -9.89 -18.47 16.75
C HIS A 29 -8.57 -18.32 16.00
N ARG A 30 -8.12 -17.08 15.72
CA ARG A 30 -6.86 -16.82 15.00
C ARG A 30 -5.91 -15.96 15.82
N SER A 31 -4.64 -16.32 15.79
CA SER A 31 -3.61 -15.47 16.37
C SER A 31 -3.67 -14.10 15.75
N TRP A 32 -3.79 -13.04 16.55
CA TRP A 32 -3.74 -11.65 16.15
C TRP A 32 -2.50 -11.30 15.28
N ARG A 33 -1.40 -12.04 15.44
CA ARG A 33 -0.19 -11.91 14.63
C ARG A 33 -0.37 -12.30 13.17
N ARG A 34 -1.42 -13.05 12.83
CA ARG A 34 -1.65 -13.58 11.47
C ARG A 34 -2.81 -12.91 10.74
N ASN A 35 -3.59 -12.07 11.41
CA ASN A 35 -4.73 -11.40 10.80
C ASN A 35 -4.31 -10.04 10.25
N PRO A 36 -4.39 -9.80 8.92
CA PRO A 36 -4.04 -8.51 8.32
C PRO A 36 -4.80 -7.32 8.90
N ALA A 37 -6.08 -7.47 9.20
CA ALA A 37 -6.89 -6.40 9.78
C ALA A 37 -6.38 -6.01 11.18
N ASP A 38 -6.05 -6.99 12.02
CA ASP A 38 -5.47 -6.75 13.35
C ASP A 38 -4.09 -6.07 13.25
N LYS A 39 -3.30 -6.45 12.25
CA LYS A 39 -1.99 -5.83 12.01
C LYS A 39 -2.09 -4.37 11.58
N ILE A 40 -3.03 -4.04 10.71
CA ILE A 40 -3.29 -2.67 10.28
C ILE A 40 -3.76 -1.82 11.48
N GLU A 41 -4.72 -2.32 12.26
CA GLU A 41 -5.19 -1.63 13.45
C GLU A 41 -4.06 -1.40 14.45
N ARG A 42 -3.27 -2.44 14.73
CA ARG A 42 -2.11 -2.32 15.59
C ARG A 42 -1.12 -1.27 15.09
N GLN A 43 -0.81 -1.26 13.79
CA GLN A 43 0.07 -0.25 13.21
C GLN A 43 -0.48 1.17 13.42
N MET A 44 -1.80 1.37 13.25
CA MET A 44 -2.45 2.65 13.52
C MET A 44 -2.29 3.07 14.99
N HIS A 45 -2.46 2.15 15.93
CA HIS A 45 -2.24 2.42 17.36
C HIS A 45 -0.78 2.75 17.70
N GLU A 46 0.17 1.98 17.16
CA GLU A 46 1.60 2.16 17.40
C GLU A 46 2.13 3.47 16.81
N THR A 47 1.63 3.87 15.64
CA THR A 47 2.09 5.07 14.93
C THR A 47 1.29 6.32 15.26
N GLY A 48 0.07 6.16 15.76
CA GLY A 48 -0.86 7.26 16.04
C GLY A 48 -1.52 7.86 14.79
N TYR A 49 -1.45 7.19 13.64
CA TYR A 49 -2.16 7.61 12.45
C TYR A 49 -3.62 7.15 12.47
N GLU A 50 -4.53 8.04 12.09
CA GLU A 50 -5.97 7.79 12.10
C GLU A 50 -6.47 7.12 10.82
N LEU A 51 -5.69 7.18 9.74
CA LEU A 51 -6.06 6.68 8.43
C LEU A 51 -5.08 5.63 7.93
N TRP A 52 -5.61 4.72 7.11
CA TRP A 52 -4.83 3.73 6.37
C TRP A 52 -5.31 3.63 4.92
N GLY A 53 -4.54 2.97 4.05
CA GLY A 53 -4.77 2.86 2.61
C GLY A 53 -3.74 3.64 1.81
N PHE A 54 -3.49 3.21 0.59
CA PHE A 54 -2.47 3.83 -0.27
C PHE A 54 -2.97 5.07 -1.00
N ALA A 55 -2.05 6.00 -1.26
CA ALA A 55 -2.19 6.97 -2.31
C ALA A 55 -2.04 6.27 -3.67
N THR A 56 -2.95 6.52 -4.60
CA THR A 56 -3.01 5.87 -5.91
C THR A 56 -2.98 6.92 -7.02
N TYR A 57 -2.06 6.77 -7.95
CA TYR A 57 -1.88 7.66 -9.10
C TYR A 57 -2.40 7.01 -10.37
N ARG A 58 -3.35 7.67 -11.01
CA ARG A 58 -3.79 7.33 -12.36
C ARG A 58 -2.85 7.99 -13.36
N THR A 59 -2.14 7.19 -14.15
CA THR A 59 -1.20 7.71 -15.17
C THR A 59 -1.56 7.24 -16.59
N THR A 60 -2.82 6.86 -16.81
CA THR A 60 -3.40 6.56 -18.12
C THR A 60 -4.86 7.01 -18.18
N TYR A 61 -5.23 7.66 -19.28
CA TYR A 61 -6.53 8.31 -19.45
C TYR A 61 -7.19 7.94 -20.79
N GLU A 62 -6.81 6.79 -21.35
CA GLU A 62 -7.37 6.31 -22.61
C GLU A 62 -8.83 5.82 -22.46
N SER A 63 -9.18 5.28 -21.29
CA SER A 63 -10.51 4.76 -20.99
C SER A 63 -10.90 5.06 -19.54
N ASP A 64 -11.96 5.82 -19.35
CA ASP A 64 -12.55 6.06 -18.04
C ASP A 64 -13.38 4.86 -17.56
N ASP A 65 -13.91 4.07 -18.49
CA ASP A 65 -14.63 2.83 -18.17
C ASP A 65 -13.68 1.79 -17.58
N ASP A 66 -12.50 1.60 -18.17
CA ASP A 66 -11.49 0.69 -17.63
C ASP A 66 -11.00 1.15 -16.26
N TRP A 67 -10.82 2.46 -16.08
CA TRP A 67 -10.47 3.01 -14.77
C TRP A 67 -11.55 2.73 -13.72
N SER A 68 -12.80 2.92 -14.07
CA SER A 68 -13.93 2.63 -13.19
C SER A 68 -14.03 1.14 -12.84
N GLU A 69 -13.81 0.28 -13.83
CA GLU A 69 -13.78 -1.18 -13.62
C GLU A 69 -12.60 -1.61 -12.73
N PHE A 70 -11.42 -1.02 -12.91
CA PHE A 70 -10.27 -1.23 -12.03
C PHE A 70 -10.61 -0.90 -10.57
N LEU A 71 -11.17 0.28 -10.32
CA LEU A 71 -11.58 0.70 -8.97
C LEU A 71 -12.60 -0.29 -8.37
N ARG A 72 -13.62 -0.63 -9.14
CA ARG A 72 -14.65 -1.59 -8.73
C ARG A 72 -14.06 -2.96 -8.37
N ARG A 73 -13.09 -3.47 -9.17
CA ARG A 73 -12.43 -4.76 -8.91
C ARG A 73 -11.59 -4.71 -7.63
N LEU A 74 -10.85 -3.64 -7.43
CA LEU A 74 -10.00 -3.49 -6.25
C LEU A 74 -10.84 -3.38 -4.97
N GLU A 75 -11.93 -2.61 -5.00
CA GLU A 75 -12.89 -2.52 -3.90
C GLU A 75 -13.54 -3.87 -3.57
N ALA A 76 -14.02 -4.57 -4.59
CA ALA A 76 -14.63 -5.88 -4.41
C ALA A 76 -13.63 -6.91 -3.83
N GLN A 77 -12.36 -6.83 -4.24
CA GLN A 77 -11.31 -7.70 -3.69
C GLN A 77 -11.00 -7.35 -2.24
N MET A 78 -10.90 -6.07 -1.93
CA MET A 78 -10.71 -5.58 -0.57
C MET A 78 -11.84 -6.03 0.34
N ALA A 79 -13.09 -5.84 -0.07
CA ALA A 79 -14.27 -6.25 0.69
C ALA A 79 -14.26 -7.75 1.00
N ARG A 80 -13.98 -8.61 -0.01
CA ARG A 80 -13.87 -10.06 0.19
C ARG A 80 -12.77 -10.44 1.20
N THR A 81 -11.63 -9.76 1.14
CA THR A 81 -10.54 -10.04 2.05
C THR A 81 -10.87 -9.63 3.47
N PHE A 82 -11.51 -8.47 3.66
CA PHE A 82 -11.99 -8.05 4.98
C PHE A 82 -13.07 -8.96 5.55
N ASP A 83 -13.96 -9.49 4.72
CA ASP A 83 -14.93 -10.51 5.15
C ASP A 83 -14.25 -11.77 5.67
N ARG A 84 -13.22 -12.24 4.95
CA ARG A 84 -12.43 -13.41 5.37
C ARG A 84 -11.77 -13.21 6.73
N TYR A 85 -11.30 -12.02 7.01
CA TYR A 85 -10.59 -11.68 8.24
C TYR A 85 -11.50 -11.07 9.32
N ASN A 86 -12.81 -10.98 9.08
CA ASN A 86 -13.76 -10.30 9.97
C ASN A 86 -13.31 -8.89 10.36
N GLY A 87 -12.81 -8.14 9.39
CA GLY A 87 -12.14 -6.87 9.59
C GLY A 87 -12.87 -5.65 9.02
N ARG A 88 -14.19 -5.75 8.75
CA ARG A 88 -14.96 -4.64 8.17
C ARG A 88 -14.95 -3.36 9.01
N ASP A 89 -14.76 -3.50 10.30
CA ASP A 89 -14.72 -2.40 11.26
C ASP A 89 -13.59 -1.38 10.98
N ILE A 90 -12.43 -1.84 10.49
CA ILE A 90 -11.32 -0.93 10.17
C ILE A 90 -11.49 -0.22 8.81
N LEU A 91 -12.49 -0.62 7.99
CA LEU A 91 -12.81 0.08 6.73
C LEU A 91 -13.21 1.53 6.96
N ASN A 92 -13.78 1.82 8.11
CA ASN A 92 -14.11 3.20 8.45
C ASN A 92 -12.87 4.13 8.53
N ALA A 93 -11.65 3.64 8.81
CA ALA A 93 -10.40 4.39 8.78
C ALA A 93 -9.68 4.29 7.44
N PHE A 94 -10.25 3.54 6.49
CA PHE A 94 -9.70 3.44 5.16
C PHE A 94 -9.88 4.76 4.41
N ARG A 95 -8.81 5.25 3.81
CA ARG A 95 -8.85 6.42 2.93
C ARG A 95 -8.13 6.10 1.64
N TRP A 96 -8.90 6.02 0.58
CA TRP A 96 -8.35 5.90 -0.76
C TRP A 96 -8.08 7.29 -1.33
N THR A 97 -6.83 7.69 -1.34
CA THR A 97 -6.42 8.97 -1.92
C THR A 97 -6.06 8.75 -3.38
N ILE A 98 -6.89 9.23 -4.29
CA ILE A 98 -6.71 9.07 -5.75
C ILE A 98 -6.25 10.39 -6.35
N PHE A 99 -5.08 10.36 -6.99
CA PHE A 99 -4.54 11.44 -7.80
C PHE A 99 -4.82 11.14 -9.27
N SER A 100 -5.73 11.90 -9.89
CA SER A 100 -6.22 11.65 -11.25
C SER A 100 -6.34 12.93 -12.10
N ASP A 101 -5.45 13.89 -11.89
CA ASP A 101 -5.36 15.05 -12.77
C ASP A 101 -4.60 14.67 -14.03
N ARG A 102 -5.31 14.66 -15.17
CA ARG A 102 -4.75 14.30 -16.47
C ARG A 102 -3.57 15.19 -16.86
N ASN A 103 -3.65 16.50 -16.60
CA ASN A 103 -2.60 17.42 -16.99
C ASN A 103 -1.29 17.19 -16.23
N LEU A 104 -1.38 16.65 -15.01
CA LEU A 104 -0.22 16.40 -14.16
C LEU A 104 0.33 14.99 -14.30
N TYR A 105 -0.53 14.00 -14.57
CA TYR A 105 -0.14 12.60 -14.39
C TYR A 105 -0.26 11.75 -15.66
N ASP A 106 -0.85 12.21 -16.76
CA ASP A 106 -0.94 11.41 -17.98
C ASP A 106 0.47 11.07 -18.53
N GLY A 107 0.77 9.78 -18.60
CA GLY A 107 2.08 9.28 -19.02
C GLY A 107 3.23 9.55 -18.04
N ALA A 108 2.96 10.06 -16.84
CA ALA A 108 4.00 10.37 -15.86
C ALA A 108 4.80 9.12 -15.48
N ASP A 109 6.12 9.27 -15.42
CA ASP A 109 7.05 8.22 -15.00
C ASP A 109 7.07 8.03 -13.47
N THR A 110 7.74 6.97 -13.00
CA THR A 110 7.81 6.68 -11.57
C THR A 110 8.61 7.72 -10.78
N ALA A 111 9.55 8.43 -11.41
CA ALA A 111 10.32 9.48 -10.76
C ALA A 111 9.45 10.70 -10.44
N THR A 112 8.64 11.13 -11.41
CA THR A 112 7.66 12.23 -11.24
C THR A 112 6.64 11.88 -10.15
N ILE A 113 6.07 10.70 -10.19
CA ILE A 113 5.11 10.23 -9.17
C ILE A 113 5.77 10.19 -7.79
N ARG A 114 6.99 9.66 -7.68
CA ARG A 114 7.74 9.59 -6.41
C ARG A 114 8.02 10.97 -5.84
N ALA A 115 8.38 11.95 -6.67
CA ALA A 115 8.63 13.32 -6.24
C ALA A 115 7.37 13.98 -5.65
N HIS A 116 6.24 13.88 -6.37
CA HIS A 116 4.97 14.38 -5.86
C HIS A 116 4.54 13.67 -4.57
N PHE A 117 4.65 12.33 -4.53
CA PHE A 117 4.28 11.53 -3.37
C PHE A 117 5.12 11.86 -2.13
N ARG A 118 6.41 12.13 -2.28
CA ARG A 118 7.27 12.60 -1.18
C ARG A 118 6.70 13.84 -0.53
N HIS A 119 6.40 14.85 -1.33
CA HIS A 119 5.86 16.11 -0.83
C HIS A 119 4.49 15.93 -0.16
N TRP A 120 3.55 15.25 -0.84
CA TRP A 120 2.23 14.98 -0.29
C TRP A 120 2.30 14.16 1.01
N SER A 121 3.09 13.09 1.03
CA SER A 121 3.14 12.18 2.17
C SER A 121 3.71 12.81 3.45
N GLU A 122 4.57 13.81 3.33
CA GLU A 122 5.10 14.57 4.46
C GLU A 122 4.01 15.44 5.10
N GLN A 123 3.23 16.13 4.27
CA GLN A 123 2.12 16.96 4.73
C GLN A 123 0.98 16.09 5.30
N ALA A 124 0.59 15.05 4.59
CA ALA A 124 -0.47 14.15 5.02
C ALA A 124 -0.12 13.44 6.33
N ALA A 125 1.13 13.00 6.52
CA ALA A 125 1.58 12.37 7.76
C ALA A 125 1.48 13.29 8.98
N GLN A 126 1.62 14.60 8.78
CA GLN A 126 1.43 15.58 9.86
C GLN A 126 -0.05 15.81 10.17
N GLN A 127 -0.89 15.91 9.13
CA GLN A 127 -2.31 16.22 9.25
C GLN A 127 -3.15 15.03 9.75
N GLU A 128 -2.78 13.81 9.32
CA GLU A 128 -3.53 12.59 9.61
C GLU A 128 -3.04 11.88 10.90
N ARG A 129 -2.16 12.50 11.65
CA ARG A 129 -1.69 12.00 12.94
C ARG A 129 -2.57 12.51 14.06
N SER A 130 -3.02 11.61 14.94
CA SER A 130 -3.77 11.99 16.13
C SER A 130 -2.94 12.91 17.04
N PRO A 131 -3.49 14.05 17.49
CA PRO A 131 -2.82 14.91 18.47
C PRO A 131 -2.66 14.23 19.84
N GLN A 132 -3.46 13.20 20.11
CA GLN A 132 -3.36 12.39 21.33
C GLN A 132 -2.90 10.97 20.97
N PRO A 133 -2.00 10.35 21.74
CA PRO A 133 -1.68 8.94 21.54
C PRO A 133 -2.97 8.13 21.59
N LEU A 134 -3.23 7.34 20.54
CA LEU A 134 -4.32 6.36 20.58
C LEU A 134 -4.05 5.47 21.79
N ARG A 135 -5.00 5.40 22.71
CA ARG A 135 -4.86 4.62 23.94
C ARG A 135 -4.66 3.16 23.54
N ALA A 136 -3.50 2.60 23.86
CA ALA A 136 -3.25 1.20 23.61
C ALA A 136 -4.38 0.36 24.21
N PRO A 137 -4.93 -0.60 23.45
CA PRO A 137 -5.94 -1.49 23.98
C PRO A 137 -5.41 -2.22 25.22
N THR A 138 -6.28 -2.51 26.17
CA THR A 138 -5.93 -3.14 27.47
C THR A 138 -5.26 -4.51 27.35
N TRP A 139 -5.38 -5.18 26.18
CA TRP A 139 -4.73 -6.46 25.86
C TRP A 139 -3.26 -6.31 25.43
N GLU A 140 -2.78 -5.08 25.24
CA GLU A 140 -1.42 -4.79 24.75
C GLU A 140 -0.42 -4.55 25.89
N LYS A 141 -0.70 -5.08 27.09
CA LYS A 141 0.19 -4.91 28.26
C LYS A 141 1.62 -5.42 28.05
N ASP A 142 1.81 -6.31 27.07
CA ASP A 142 3.10 -6.91 26.72
C ASP A 142 3.64 -6.43 25.36
N ALA A 143 3.09 -5.37 24.79
CA ALA A 143 3.58 -4.87 23.51
C ALA A 143 4.98 -4.26 23.67
N PRO A 144 5.95 -4.64 22.84
CA PRO A 144 7.25 -3.99 22.86
C PRO A 144 7.09 -2.50 22.59
N SER A 145 7.83 -1.71 23.35
CA SER A 145 7.85 -0.24 23.31
C SER A 145 7.72 0.32 21.91
N ARG A 146 6.92 1.38 21.79
CA ARG A 146 6.62 2.19 20.60
C ARG A 146 7.70 2.06 19.53
N ARG A 147 7.44 1.30 18.50
CA ARG A 147 8.21 1.39 17.27
C ARG A 147 7.86 2.73 16.64
N THR A 148 8.84 3.55 16.38
CA THR A 148 8.73 4.79 15.60
C THR A 148 8.53 4.47 14.12
N GLY A 149 7.62 3.55 13.82
CA GLY A 149 7.33 3.13 12.46
C GLY A 149 6.53 4.19 11.71
N VAL A 150 6.82 4.35 10.44
CA VAL A 150 6.00 5.14 9.52
C VAL A 150 5.00 4.20 8.87
N SER A 151 3.72 4.57 8.84
CA SER A 151 2.69 3.79 8.16
C SER A 151 3.02 3.61 6.66
N ALA A 152 2.68 2.46 6.09
CA ALA A 152 2.84 2.17 4.67
C ALA A 152 2.18 3.25 3.77
N ARG A 153 1.08 3.87 4.24
CA ARG A 153 0.41 5.00 3.59
C ARG A 153 1.34 6.15 3.22
N TYR A 154 2.38 6.37 4.01
CA TYR A 154 3.32 7.48 3.82
C TYR A 154 4.70 7.02 3.34
N GLN A 155 4.87 5.73 3.07
CA GLN A 155 6.11 5.14 2.56
C GLN A 155 6.01 4.71 1.10
N PHE A 156 4.82 4.23 0.71
CA PHE A 156 4.58 3.65 -0.60
C PHE A 156 3.34 4.27 -1.25
N CYS A 157 3.36 4.37 -2.58
CA CYS A 157 2.17 4.72 -3.36
C CYS A 157 2.00 3.74 -4.52
N ILE A 158 0.76 3.67 -5.01
CA ILE A 158 0.39 2.86 -6.17
C ILE A 158 0.41 3.75 -7.42
N GLN A 159 1.03 3.28 -8.48
CA GLN A 159 0.88 3.83 -9.83
C GLN A 159 0.16 2.85 -10.72
N VAL A 160 -0.85 3.34 -11.43
CA VAL A 160 -1.62 2.58 -12.40
C VAL A 160 -1.39 3.18 -13.78
N ASP A 161 -0.49 2.56 -14.54
CA ASP A 161 -0.22 2.88 -15.94
C ASP A 161 -1.07 2.01 -16.88
N LYS A 162 -0.97 2.25 -18.18
CA LYS A 162 -1.71 1.50 -19.20
C LYS A 162 -1.52 -0.01 -19.09
N LYS A 163 -0.28 -0.47 -18.83
CA LYS A 163 0.02 -1.89 -18.75
C LYS A 163 -0.57 -2.54 -17.51
N SER A 164 -0.47 -1.87 -16.36
CA SER A 164 -1.07 -2.36 -15.12
C SER A 164 -2.60 -2.34 -15.18
N LEU A 165 -3.21 -1.30 -15.75
CA LEU A 165 -4.65 -1.21 -15.96
C LEU A 165 -5.15 -2.36 -16.84
N SER A 166 -4.51 -2.54 -18.02
CA SER A 166 -4.84 -3.64 -18.95
C SER A 166 -4.71 -5.02 -18.29
N SER A 167 -3.62 -5.24 -17.54
CA SER A 167 -3.38 -6.52 -16.87
C SER A 167 -4.50 -6.90 -15.90
N ILE A 168 -5.17 -5.92 -15.30
CA ILE A 168 -6.23 -6.14 -14.32
C ILE A 168 -7.60 -6.25 -14.99
N VAL A 169 -7.88 -5.37 -15.96
CA VAL A 169 -9.23 -5.27 -16.53
C VAL A 169 -9.45 -6.28 -17.67
N HIS A 170 -8.44 -6.49 -18.52
CA HIS A 170 -8.59 -7.28 -19.74
C HIS A 170 -7.96 -8.67 -19.68
N GLU A 171 -6.91 -8.86 -18.88
CA GLU A 171 -6.14 -10.10 -18.91
C GLU A 171 -6.54 -11.08 -17.80
N VAL A 172 -7.20 -10.59 -16.74
CA VAL A 172 -7.54 -11.40 -15.57
C VAL A 172 -9.05 -11.43 -15.33
N PRO A 173 -9.62 -12.62 -15.06
CA PRO A 173 -11.03 -12.73 -14.70
C PRO A 173 -11.32 -12.03 -13.35
N SER A 174 -12.59 -11.67 -13.11
CA SER A 174 -13.05 -11.14 -11.84
C SER A 174 -14.05 -12.13 -11.21
N PRO A 175 -13.75 -12.74 -10.06
CA PRO A 175 -12.60 -12.56 -9.16
C PRO A 175 -11.30 -13.14 -9.73
N PRO A 176 -10.13 -12.64 -9.27
CA PRO A 176 -8.85 -13.14 -9.73
C PRO A 176 -8.62 -14.58 -9.22
N PRO A 177 -7.85 -15.39 -9.97
CA PRO A 177 -7.49 -16.73 -9.55
C PRO A 177 -6.67 -16.74 -8.24
N ALA A 178 -6.55 -17.90 -7.64
CA ALA A 178 -5.79 -18.07 -6.39
C ALA A 178 -4.26 -17.91 -6.61
N ASP A 179 -3.78 -18.27 -7.79
CA ASP A 179 -2.37 -18.12 -8.15
C ASP A 179 -1.99 -16.64 -8.33
N ALA A 180 -1.07 -16.15 -7.51
CA ALA A 180 -0.61 -14.77 -7.56
C ALA A 180 0.14 -14.42 -8.85
N SER A 181 0.79 -15.40 -9.48
CA SER A 181 1.55 -15.19 -10.72
C SER A 181 0.67 -14.89 -11.93
N THR A 182 -0.60 -15.27 -11.88
CA THR A 182 -1.58 -15.09 -12.95
C THR A 182 -2.54 -13.94 -12.69
N THR A 183 -2.35 -13.18 -11.62
CA THR A 183 -3.20 -12.02 -11.34
C THR A 183 -2.65 -10.76 -12.01
N GLY A 184 -3.52 -9.81 -12.34
CA GLY A 184 -3.11 -8.46 -12.74
C GLY A 184 -2.32 -7.77 -11.61
N TRP A 185 -1.55 -6.78 -11.97
CA TRP A 185 -0.59 -6.13 -11.08
C TRP A 185 -0.69 -4.62 -11.14
N VAL A 186 -0.19 -3.98 -10.08
CA VAL A 186 0.05 -2.54 -10.01
C VAL A 186 1.51 -2.27 -9.68
N LYS A 187 1.99 -1.06 -9.97
CA LYS A 187 3.31 -0.61 -9.49
C LYS A 187 3.17 -0.11 -8.05
N LEU A 188 3.96 -0.67 -7.15
CA LEU A 188 4.15 -0.14 -5.80
C LEU A 188 5.50 0.61 -5.77
N ILE A 189 5.45 1.92 -5.52
CA ILE A 189 6.62 2.81 -5.55
C ILE A 189 7.07 3.11 -4.13
N ASN A 190 8.38 2.94 -3.88
CA ASN A 190 9.01 3.31 -2.62
C ASN A 190 9.50 4.77 -2.67
N LYS A 191 9.00 5.61 -1.75
CA LYS A 191 9.38 7.02 -1.71
C LYS A 191 10.84 7.27 -1.30
N TYR A 192 11.40 6.36 -0.52
CA TYR A 192 12.76 6.52 0.03
C TYR A 192 13.86 6.03 -0.91
N TRP A 193 13.48 5.38 -2.02
CA TRP A 193 14.45 4.93 -2.98
C TRP A 193 15.17 6.12 -3.64
N ILE A 194 16.48 6.00 -3.74
CA ILE A 194 17.37 6.96 -4.41
C ILE A 194 18.32 6.11 -5.27
N PRO A 195 18.59 6.52 -6.52
CA PRO A 195 19.61 5.89 -7.35
C PRO A 195 20.96 5.80 -6.60
N ILE A 196 21.71 4.73 -6.84
CA ILE A 196 23.00 4.51 -6.15
C ILE A 196 23.93 5.71 -6.31
N GLN A 197 23.98 6.26 -7.49
CA GLN A 197 24.83 7.40 -7.83
C GLN A 197 24.48 8.67 -7.04
N ASP A 198 23.24 8.80 -6.59
CA ASP A 198 22.71 9.98 -5.89
C ASP A 198 22.60 9.77 -4.37
N ASP A 199 22.91 8.56 -3.86
CA ASP A 199 22.79 8.26 -2.42
C ASP A 199 24.04 8.77 -1.66
N PRO A 200 23.94 9.86 -0.87
CA PRO A 200 25.07 10.45 -0.15
C PRO A 200 25.67 9.53 0.92
N ARG A 201 24.97 8.45 1.29
CA ARG A 201 25.45 7.47 2.28
C ARG A 201 26.36 6.41 1.68
N ARG A 202 26.49 6.37 0.36
CA ARG A 202 27.30 5.36 -0.33
C ARG A 202 28.75 5.78 -0.47
N ARG A 203 29.65 4.84 -0.19
CA ARG A 203 31.08 5.04 -0.37
C ARG A 203 31.48 4.83 -1.84
N PRO A 204 32.45 5.60 -2.38
CA PRO A 204 33.00 5.35 -3.71
C PRO A 204 33.49 3.89 -3.83
N GLY A 205 33.19 3.25 -4.95
CA GLY A 205 33.60 1.86 -5.23
C GLY A 205 32.57 0.78 -4.90
N TRP A 206 31.40 1.12 -4.38
CA TRP A 206 30.26 0.19 -4.22
C TRP A 206 29.49 -0.09 -5.52
N GLU A 207 29.89 0.53 -6.60
CA GLU A 207 29.29 0.46 -7.94
C GLU A 207 29.52 -0.89 -8.65
N ARG A 208 30.21 -1.85 -8.02
CA ARG A 208 30.50 -3.16 -8.59
C ARG A 208 29.42 -4.19 -8.33
N GLY A 209 28.17 -3.81 -8.52
CA GLY A 209 27.06 -4.75 -8.59
C GLY A 209 26.76 -5.14 -10.02
N ASN A 210 26.04 -6.25 -10.20
CA ASN A 210 25.57 -6.66 -11.52
C ASN A 210 24.80 -5.51 -12.18
N THR A 211 25.20 -5.15 -13.39
CA THR A 211 24.46 -4.19 -14.21
C THR A 211 23.32 -4.95 -14.90
N TYR A 212 22.13 -4.46 -14.74
CA TYR A 212 20.91 -5.04 -15.35
C TYR A 212 20.49 -4.21 -16.56
N GLU A 213 19.66 -4.81 -17.42
CA GLU A 213 19.01 -4.06 -18.51
C GLU A 213 18.27 -2.84 -17.92
N PRO A 214 18.41 -1.65 -18.54
CA PRO A 214 17.84 -0.43 -18.00
C PRO A 214 16.30 -0.50 -17.88
N ILE A 215 15.77 -0.09 -16.75
CA ILE A 215 14.35 0.18 -16.52
C ILE A 215 14.22 1.63 -16.11
N GLU A 216 13.54 2.44 -16.92
CA GLU A 216 13.44 3.89 -16.69
C GLU A 216 14.83 4.54 -16.47
N GLY A 217 15.84 4.08 -17.19
CA GLY A 217 17.23 4.55 -17.10
C GLY A 217 18.05 3.95 -15.94
N VAL A 218 17.45 3.14 -15.07
CA VAL A 218 18.10 2.54 -13.91
C VAL A 218 18.64 1.15 -14.24
N THR A 219 19.94 0.94 -14.06
CA THR A 219 20.61 -0.36 -14.29
C THR A 219 20.87 -1.14 -13.01
N GLU A 220 20.46 -0.64 -11.87
CA GLU A 220 20.58 -1.28 -10.56
C GLU A 220 19.56 -2.41 -10.39
N ARG A 221 19.81 -3.30 -9.43
CA ARG A 221 18.85 -4.36 -9.08
C ARG A 221 17.51 -3.75 -8.62
N ASP A 222 17.55 -2.80 -7.70
CA ASP A 222 16.37 -2.10 -7.19
C ASP A 222 16.16 -0.82 -7.99
N VAL A 223 15.01 -0.72 -8.66
CA VAL A 223 14.61 0.45 -9.47
C VAL A 223 13.63 1.37 -8.74
N GLY A 224 13.43 1.12 -7.44
CA GLY A 224 12.56 1.94 -6.59
C GLY A 224 11.06 1.68 -6.76
N TRP A 225 10.68 0.66 -7.51
CA TRP A 225 9.32 0.18 -7.62
C TRP A 225 9.27 -1.31 -7.94
N VAL A 226 8.15 -1.94 -7.67
CA VAL A 226 7.93 -3.37 -7.87
C VAL A 226 6.50 -3.59 -8.39
N LYS A 227 6.31 -4.64 -9.19
CA LYS A 227 4.97 -5.11 -9.55
C LYS A 227 4.42 -5.94 -8.40
N VAL A 228 3.25 -5.59 -7.90
CA VAL A 228 2.54 -6.34 -6.86
C VAL A 228 1.18 -6.80 -7.36
N PRO A 229 0.72 -8.01 -7.00
CA PRO A 229 -0.60 -8.49 -7.38
C PRO A 229 -1.69 -7.55 -6.85
N TYR A 230 -2.61 -7.12 -7.72
CA TYR A 230 -3.66 -6.18 -7.31
C TYR A 230 -4.57 -6.76 -6.22
N ARG A 231 -4.73 -8.07 -6.19
CA ARG A 231 -5.57 -8.76 -5.20
C ARG A 231 -5.04 -8.63 -3.77
N ASP A 232 -3.72 -8.45 -3.62
CA ASP A 232 -3.03 -8.50 -2.33
C ASP A 232 -2.54 -7.12 -1.88
N VAL A 233 -2.52 -6.12 -2.80
CA VAL A 233 -1.88 -4.83 -2.57
C VAL A 233 -2.46 -4.07 -1.39
N MET A 234 -3.78 -4.06 -1.21
CA MET A 234 -4.43 -3.24 -0.19
C MET A 234 -4.30 -3.79 1.22
N LEU A 235 -4.02 -5.07 1.39
CA LEU A 235 -3.86 -5.67 2.70
C LEU A 235 -2.47 -6.26 2.88
N GLU A 236 -2.14 -7.28 2.11
CA GLU A 236 -0.95 -8.07 2.37
C GLU A 236 0.34 -7.24 2.21
N TYR A 237 0.39 -6.34 1.23
CA TYR A 237 1.52 -5.42 1.07
C TYR A 237 1.45 -4.18 1.97
N TYR A 238 0.29 -3.90 2.55
CA TYR A 238 0.12 -2.75 3.43
C TYR A 238 0.67 -2.99 4.84
N TYR A 239 0.36 -4.14 5.43
CA TYR A 239 0.70 -4.39 6.83
C TYR A 239 2.09 -4.98 7.06
N GLY A 240 2.87 -5.23 6.01
CA GLY A 240 4.22 -5.77 6.15
C GLY A 240 4.95 -5.14 7.33
N GLU A 241 5.28 -5.95 8.33
CA GLU A 241 5.63 -5.51 9.70
C GLU A 241 6.76 -4.49 9.75
N GLU A 242 7.49 -4.35 8.66
CA GLU A 242 8.68 -3.52 8.60
C GLU A 242 8.87 -2.88 7.22
N GLY A 243 7.81 -2.45 6.54
CA GLY A 243 7.80 -1.75 5.25
C GLY A 243 9.07 -1.85 4.38
N LEU A 244 10.17 -1.27 4.85
CA LEU A 244 11.45 -1.29 4.15
C LEU A 244 12.20 -2.62 4.25
N ASN A 245 12.03 -3.40 5.32
CA ASN A 245 12.69 -4.71 5.44
C ASN A 245 11.98 -5.73 4.57
N GLN A 246 10.66 -5.71 4.54
CA GLN A 246 9.89 -6.54 3.61
C GLN A 246 10.18 -6.14 2.16
N TRP A 247 10.35 -4.86 1.86
CA TRP A 247 10.80 -4.41 0.56
C TRP A 247 12.08 -5.11 0.12
N ARG A 248 13.08 -5.20 1.00
CA ARG A 248 14.38 -5.84 0.68
C ARG A 248 14.28 -7.34 0.47
N SER A 249 13.45 -8.03 1.27
CA SER A 249 13.28 -9.49 1.18
C SER A 249 12.45 -9.92 -0.02
N ASP A 250 11.39 -9.19 -0.30
CA ASP A 250 10.37 -9.59 -1.27
C ASP A 250 10.52 -8.90 -2.63
N TYR A 251 11.46 -7.95 -2.73
CA TYR A 251 11.72 -7.21 -3.96
C TYR A 251 12.03 -8.16 -5.13
N ARG A 252 11.27 -7.99 -6.19
CA ARG A 252 11.53 -8.61 -7.48
C ARG A 252 11.67 -7.51 -8.52
N ARG A 253 12.80 -7.56 -9.24
CA ARG A 253 13.03 -6.59 -10.31
C ARG A 253 11.99 -6.82 -11.42
N PRO A 254 11.30 -5.77 -11.89
CA PRO A 254 10.44 -5.91 -13.07
C PRO A 254 11.23 -6.52 -14.25
N PRO A 255 10.61 -7.38 -15.09
CA PRO A 255 9.17 -7.57 -15.24
C PRO A 255 8.52 -8.55 -14.24
N GLU A 256 9.27 -9.16 -13.34
CA GLU A 256 8.72 -10.10 -12.37
C GLU A 256 7.67 -9.45 -11.46
N VAL A 257 6.62 -10.20 -11.13
CA VAL A 257 5.62 -9.80 -10.14
C VAL A 257 6.06 -10.36 -8.80
N ALA A 258 6.12 -9.52 -7.77
CA ALA A 258 6.43 -9.98 -6.42
C ALA A 258 5.34 -10.92 -5.94
N GLY A 259 5.72 -12.17 -5.66
CA GLY A 259 4.84 -13.12 -4.99
C GLY A 259 4.93 -12.89 -3.50
N LEU A 260 3.80 -12.93 -2.79
CA LEU A 260 3.85 -13.21 -1.37
C LEU A 260 4.46 -14.61 -1.23
N VAL A 261 5.64 -14.68 -0.65
CA VAL A 261 6.13 -15.95 -0.11
C VAL A 261 5.17 -16.27 1.04
N LEU A 262 4.11 -17.00 0.72
CA LEU A 262 3.34 -17.68 1.74
C LEU A 262 4.38 -18.51 2.51
N GLN A 263 4.78 -18.02 3.66
CA GLN A 263 5.59 -18.82 4.57
C GLN A 263 4.81 -20.12 4.72
N ARG A 264 5.34 -21.16 4.08
CA ARG A 264 4.83 -22.49 4.26
C ARG A 264 4.82 -22.74 5.77
N ILE A 265 3.61 -22.91 6.28
CA ILE A 265 3.32 -23.31 7.66
C ILE A 265 3.91 -24.67 7.88
#